data_bb5a9e8d92d81835ec7e9dac0ccdc1d6
#
_entry.id   bb5a9e8d92d81835ec7e9dac0ccdc1d6
#
_cell.length_a   1.000
_cell.length_b   1.000
_cell.length_c   1.000
_cell.angle_alpha   90.00
_cell.angle_beta   90.00
_cell.angle_gamma   90.00
#
_symmetry.space_group_name_H-M   'P 1'
#
loop_
_entity.id
_entity.type
_entity.pdbx_description
1 polymer ?
#
loop_
_entity_poly.entity_id
_entity_poly.type
_entity_poly.pdbx_seq_one_letter_code
_entity_poly.pdbx_strand_id
1 'polypeptide(L)'
;TLKLGLARGAVLLAPAKQGLRVTEYAPNRVKKTVVGAGHANKDQVQIMVSKLLPEAVFDSADAADALAVAICHAHFAQSRHAFGETVGVSRLKQQSATGGYERAIQAALRKEMGQ
;
A
#
# COMPACT_ATOMS: atom_id res chain seq x y z
N THR A 1 5.42 -11.54 -15.06
CA THR A 1 5.99 -11.07 -16.32
C THR A 1 6.81 -9.79 -16.15
N LEU A 2 7.72 -9.53 -17.05
CA LEU A 2 8.57 -8.33 -17.04
C LEU A 2 7.74 -7.03 -17.06
N LYS A 3 6.71 -6.96 -17.88
CA LYS A 3 5.83 -5.79 -18.01
C LYS A 3 5.10 -5.47 -16.70
N LEU A 4 4.58 -6.47 -16.01
CA LEU A 4 3.93 -6.30 -14.71
C LEU A 4 4.93 -5.87 -13.64
N GLY A 5 6.14 -6.40 -13.66
CA GLY A 5 7.21 -5.99 -12.77
C GLY A 5 7.62 -4.54 -12.97
N LEU A 6 7.73 -4.09 -14.22
CA LEU A 6 8.02 -2.69 -14.56
C LEU A 6 6.89 -1.75 -14.10
N ALA A 7 5.64 -2.11 -14.36
CA ALA A 7 4.47 -1.35 -13.93
C ALA A 7 4.43 -1.23 -12.39
N ARG A 8 4.67 -2.32 -11.68
CA ARG A 8 4.76 -2.34 -10.23
C ARG A 8 5.87 -1.41 -9.73
N GLY A 9 7.04 -1.48 -10.33
CA GLY A 9 8.17 -0.61 -9.98
C GLY A 9 7.84 0.87 -10.16
N ALA A 10 7.18 1.24 -11.25
CA ALA A 10 6.76 2.62 -11.52
C ALA A 10 5.75 3.12 -10.48
N VAL A 11 4.76 2.29 -10.12
CA VAL A 11 3.74 2.61 -9.13
C VAL A 11 4.34 2.80 -7.73
N LEU A 12 5.38 2.05 -7.38
CA LEU A 12 6.09 2.21 -6.11
C LEU A 12 7.03 3.41 -6.10
N LEU A 13 7.70 3.67 -7.23
CA LEU A 13 8.70 4.73 -7.36
C LEU A 13 8.08 6.13 -7.32
N ALA A 14 6.98 6.35 -8.02
CA ALA A 14 6.37 7.67 -8.16
C ALA A 14 6.00 8.31 -6.81
N PRO A 15 5.28 7.65 -5.90
CA PRO A 15 4.99 8.21 -4.59
C PRO A 15 6.25 8.32 -3.71
N ALA A 16 7.19 7.39 -3.81
CA ALA A 16 8.44 7.44 -3.06
C ALA A 16 9.27 8.68 -3.42
N LYS A 17 9.33 9.05 -4.70
CA LYS A 17 9.98 10.28 -5.16
C LYS A 17 9.35 11.55 -4.61
N GLN A 18 8.05 11.52 -4.33
CA GLN A 18 7.32 12.63 -3.72
C GLN A 18 7.45 12.66 -2.19
N GLY A 19 8.26 11.81 -1.60
CA GLY A 19 8.41 11.72 -0.15
C GLY A 19 7.23 11.08 0.57
N LEU A 20 6.32 10.44 -0.17
CA LEU A 20 5.19 9.74 0.40
C LEU A 20 5.61 8.37 0.93
N ARG A 21 5.03 7.98 2.05
CA ARG A 21 5.23 6.64 2.59
C ARG A 21 4.51 5.61 1.72
N VAL A 22 5.24 4.60 1.26
CA VAL A 22 4.69 3.50 0.49
C VAL A 22 4.61 2.26 1.37
N THR A 23 3.45 1.63 1.40
CA THR A 23 3.22 0.38 2.14
C THR A 23 2.55 -0.63 1.21
N GLU A 24 2.91 -1.89 1.34
CA GLU A 24 2.32 -2.99 0.58
C GLU A 24 1.48 -3.88 1.50
N TYR A 25 0.37 -4.37 0.97
CA TYR A 25 -0.52 -5.30 1.66
C TYR A 25 -0.78 -6.53 0.79
N ALA A 26 -0.67 -7.71 1.39
CA ALA A 26 -1.06 -8.94 0.71
C ALA A 26 -2.56 -8.93 0.39
N PRO A 27 -3.01 -9.49 -0.77
CA PRO A 27 -4.40 -9.51 -1.16
C PRO A 27 -5.35 -10.09 -0.10
N ASN A 28 -4.95 -11.18 0.55
CA ASN A 28 -5.74 -11.78 1.62
C ASN A 28 -5.88 -10.88 2.86
N ARG A 29 -4.87 -10.08 3.14
CA ARG A 29 -4.91 -9.11 4.23
C ARG A 29 -5.90 -7.98 3.94
N VAL A 30 -5.95 -7.49 2.70
CA VAL A 30 -6.92 -6.50 2.26
C VAL A 30 -8.34 -7.05 2.40
N LYS A 31 -8.61 -8.23 1.88
CA LYS A 31 -9.90 -8.91 1.98
C LYS A 31 -10.33 -9.10 3.43
N LYS A 32 -9.44 -9.59 4.27
CA LYS A 32 -9.71 -9.81 5.69
C LYS A 32 -10.02 -8.50 6.43
N THR A 33 -9.33 -7.42 6.11
CA THR A 33 -9.56 -6.12 6.73
C THR A 33 -10.89 -5.53 6.31
N VAL A 34 -11.24 -5.62 5.02
CA VAL A 34 -12.45 -4.99 4.46
C VAL A 34 -13.69 -5.83 4.72
N VAL A 35 -13.62 -7.14 4.53
CA VAL A 35 -14.79 -8.05 4.62
C VAL A 35 -14.80 -8.85 5.92
N GLY A 36 -13.65 -9.02 6.55
CA GLY A 36 -13.48 -9.87 7.73
C GLY A 36 -13.11 -11.32 7.39
N ALA A 37 -12.98 -11.67 6.10
CA ALA A 37 -12.62 -13.02 5.66
C ALA A 37 -11.61 -12.96 4.50
N GLY A 38 -10.48 -13.67 4.62
CA GLY A 38 -9.41 -13.69 3.62
C GLY A 38 -9.79 -14.39 2.30
N HIS A 39 -10.88 -15.15 2.29
CA HIS A 39 -11.39 -15.87 1.11
C HIS A 39 -12.64 -15.20 0.50
N ALA A 40 -12.89 -13.93 0.79
CA ALA A 40 -13.98 -13.18 0.21
C ALA A 40 -13.85 -13.11 -1.32
N ASN A 41 -14.95 -13.27 -2.03
CA ASN A 41 -15.00 -13.09 -3.47
C ASN A 41 -15.07 -11.60 -3.83
N LYS A 42 -14.93 -11.29 -5.14
CA LYS A 42 -14.94 -9.90 -5.63
C LYS A 42 -16.23 -9.16 -5.31
N ASP A 43 -17.37 -9.82 -5.40
CA ASP A 43 -18.68 -9.21 -5.14
C ASP A 43 -18.82 -8.81 -3.67
N GLN A 44 -18.35 -9.64 -2.75
CA GLN A 44 -18.35 -9.34 -1.32
C GLN A 44 -17.46 -8.13 -0.99
N VAL A 45 -16.30 -8.03 -1.62
CA VAL A 45 -15.40 -6.87 -1.46
C VAL A 45 -16.09 -5.60 -1.97
N GLN A 46 -16.69 -5.62 -3.14
CA GLN A 46 -17.40 -4.46 -3.72
C GLN A 46 -18.58 -4.01 -2.85
N ILE A 47 -19.40 -4.95 -2.38
CA ILE A 47 -20.52 -4.66 -1.48
C ILE A 47 -20.02 -4.00 -0.19
N MET A 48 -18.96 -4.52 0.39
CA MET A 48 -18.43 -3.96 1.63
C MET A 48 -17.79 -2.58 1.41
N VAL A 49 -17.08 -2.37 0.31
CA VAL A 49 -16.55 -1.04 -0.06
C VAL A 49 -17.68 -0.02 -0.19
N SER A 50 -18.78 -0.39 -0.85
CA SER A 50 -19.96 0.48 -0.98
C SER A 50 -20.61 0.81 0.36
N LYS A 51 -20.58 -0.11 1.31
CA LYS A 51 -21.11 0.11 2.66
C LYS A 51 -20.19 1.01 3.50
N LEU A 52 -18.89 0.84 3.38
CA LEU A 52 -17.90 1.61 4.13
C LEU A 52 -17.72 3.03 3.57
N LEU A 53 -17.88 3.18 2.26
CA LEU A 53 -17.76 4.44 1.54
C LEU A 53 -19.04 4.71 0.73
N PRO A 54 -20.17 5.07 1.37
CA PRO A 54 -21.46 5.18 0.69
C PRO A 54 -21.51 6.28 -0.37
N GLU A 55 -20.66 7.28 -0.27
CA GLU A 55 -20.60 8.37 -1.26
C GLU A 55 -19.63 8.08 -2.41
N ALA A 56 -18.86 7.01 -2.33
CA ALA A 56 -17.93 6.63 -3.40
C ALA A 56 -18.71 6.01 -4.58
N VAL A 57 -18.48 6.56 -5.74
CA VAL A 57 -19.01 6.03 -7.01
C VAL A 57 -17.86 5.37 -7.75
N PHE A 58 -18.00 4.11 -8.05
CA PHE A 58 -17.02 3.36 -8.84
C PHE A 58 -17.75 2.48 -9.86
N ASP A 59 -17.18 2.40 -11.05
CA ASP A 59 -17.78 1.75 -12.21
C ASP A 59 -17.04 0.45 -12.61
N SER A 60 -15.98 0.11 -11.91
CA SER A 60 -15.16 -1.06 -12.23
C SER A 60 -14.72 -1.82 -10.99
N ALA A 61 -14.43 -3.10 -11.17
CA ALA A 61 -13.85 -3.94 -10.14
C ALA A 61 -12.48 -3.44 -9.70
N ASP A 62 -11.67 -2.92 -10.62
CA ASP A 62 -10.34 -2.37 -10.32
C ASP A 62 -10.42 -1.13 -9.42
N ALA A 63 -11.39 -0.26 -9.66
CA ALA A 63 -11.64 0.89 -8.80
C ALA A 63 -12.07 0.46 -7.39
N ALA A 64 -12.91 -0.55 -7.28
CA ALA A 64 -13.30 -1.12 -5.99
C ALA A 64 -12.11 -1.75 -5.26
N ASP A 65 -11.24 -2.45 -5.97
CA ASP A 65 -10.01 -3.03 -5.41
C ASP A 65 -9.06 -1.94 -4.88
N ALA A 66 -8.90 -0.85 -5.62
CA ALA A 66 -8.11 0.30 -5.19
C ALA A 66 -8.67 0.94 -3.91
N LEU A 67 -9.98 1.11 -3.83
CA LEU A 67 -10.66 1.61 -2.62
C LEU A 67 -10.49 0.64 -1.44
N ALA A 68 -10.56 -0.66 -1.68
CA ALA A 68 -10.33 -1.67 -0.65
C ALA A 68 -8.90 -1.58 -0.07
N VAL A 69 -7.90 -1.40 -0.91
CA VAL A 69 -6.51 -1.19 -0.48
C VAL A 69 -6.39 0.10 0.35
N ALA A 70 -7.03 1.18 -0.08
CA ALA A 70 -7.03 2.45 0.66
C ALA A 70 -7.70 2.32 2.03
N ILE A 71 -8.80 1.60 2.15
CA ILE A 71 -9.47 1.31 3.42
C ILE A 71 -8.54 0.50 4.33
N CYS A 72 -7.91 -0.53 3.80
CA CYS A 72 -6.93 -1.35 4.52
C CYS A 72 -5.79 -0.49 5.05
N HIS A 73 -5.25 0.38 4.21
CA HIS A 73 -4.17 1.30 4.59
C HIS A 73 -4.60 2.26 5.70
N ALA A 74 -5.77 2.87 5.60
CA ALA A 74 -6.31 3.76 6.62
C ALA A 74 -6.47 3.06 7.97
N HIS A 75 -6.96 1.83 7.96
CA HIS A 75 -7.13 1.02 9.16
C HIS A 75 -5.79 0.77 9.88
N PHE A 76 -4.76 0.35 9.14
CA PHE A 76 -3.44 0.10 9.71
C PHE A 76 -2.67 1.39 10.06
N ALA A 77 -2.91 2.48 9.36
CA ALA A 77 -2.33 3.78 9.70
C ALA A 77 -2.83 4.28 11.05
N GLN A 78 -4.13 4.17 11.31
CA GLN A 78 -4.70 4.53 12.62
C GLN A 78 -4.12 3.68 13.74
N SER A 79 -4.01 2.38 13.54
CA SER A 79 -3.41 1.48 14.52
C SER A 79 -1.95 1.84 14.82
N ARG A 80 -1.18 2.24 13.81
CA ARG A 80 0.20 2.67 14.00
C ARG A 80 0.31 3.97 14.80
N HIS A 81 -0.59 4.92 14.58
CA HIS A 81 -0.63 6.15 15.36
C HIS A 81 -0.98 5.89 16.84
N ALA A 82 -1.96 5.03 17.07
CA ALA A 82 -2.37 4.66 18.43
C ALA A 82 -1.26 3.95 19.21
N PHE A 83 -0.45 3.10 18.55
CA PHE A 83 0.68 2.42 19.17
C PHE A 83 1.97 3.24 19.19
N GLY A 84 2.14 4.18 18.28
CA GLY A 84 3.35 5.02 18.16
C GLY A 84 3.47 6.10 19.22
N GLU A 85 2.35 6.56 19.76
CA GLU A 85 2.36 7.56 20.84
C GLU A 85 2.73 6.95 22.20
N THR A 86 2.57 5.64 22.36
CA THR A 86 2.84 4.96 23.65
C THR A 86 4.29 4.49 23.81
N VAL A 87 5.04 4.40 22.72
CA VAL A 87 6.43 3.91 22.78
C VAL A 87 7.29 4.74 21.82
N GLY A 88 8.21 5.52 22.35
CA GLY A 88 9.13 6.38 21.61
C GLY A 88 10.06 5.68 20.60
N VAL A 89 9.58 4.62 19.96
CA VAL A 89 10.28 3.79 18.96
C VAL A 89 10.07 4.31 17.53
N SER A 90 9.23 5.33 17.34
CA SER A 90 8.85 5.82 16.02
C SER A 90 9.98 6.48 15.22
N ARG A 91 11.02 7.00 15.89
CA ARG A 91 12.11 7.70 15.20
C ARG A 91 13.12 6.79 14.51
N LEU A 92 13.36 5.60 15.05
CA LEU A 92 14.36 4.66 14.49
C LEU A 92 13.84 3.84 13.30
N LYS A 93 12.53 3.55 13.28
CA LYS A 93 11.90 2.82 12.15
C LYS A 93 11.65 3.71 10.92
N GLN A 94 11.51 5.00 11.10
CA GLN A 94 11.25 5.94 10.01
C GLN A 94 12.50 6.13 9.12
N GLN A 95 13.69 6.07 9.70
CA GLN A 95 14.95 6.17 8.95
C GLN A 95 15.31 4.88 8.19
N SER A 96 14.88 3.71 8.66
CA SER A 96 15.23 2.43 8.03
C SER A 96 14.30 2.06 6.86
N ALA A 97 13.04 2.47 6.87
CA ALA A 97 12.08 2.10 5.82
C ALA A 97 12.26 2.93 4.54
N THR A 98 12.50 4.23 4.67
CA THR A 98 12.71 5.12 3.51
C THR A 98 14.09 4.95 2.90
N GLY A 99 15.11 4.75 3.73
CA GLY A 99 16.50 4.61 3.27
C GLY A 99 16.84 3.29 2.57
N GLY A 100 16.00 2.25 2.72
CA GLY A 100 16.24 0.96 2.09
C GLY A 100 15.90 0.95 0.60
N TYR A 101 14.72 1.42 0.24
CA TYR A 101 14.28 1.51 -1.15
C TYR A 101 15.07 2.53 -1.95
N GLU A 102 15.31 3.68 -1.38
CA GLU A 102 16.08 4.75 -2.03
C GLU A 102 17.51 4.30 -2.33
N ARG A 103 18.16 3.63 -1.39
CA ARG A 103 19.50 3.05 -1.61
C ARG A 103 19.50 1.94 -2.65
N ALA A 104 18.49 1.08 -2.68
CA ALA A 104 18.37 0.04 -3.69
C ALA A 104 18.16 0.62 -5.09
N ILE A 105 17.34 1.65 -5.22
CA ILE A 105 17.10 2.36 -6.49
C ILE A 105 18.37 3.08 -6.95
N GLN A 106 19.04 3.78 -6.06
CA GLN A 106 20.29 4.45 -6.35
C GLN A 106 21.40 3.47 -6.78
N ALA A 107 21.50 2.32 -6.12
CA ALA A 107 22.45 1.27 -6.48
C ALA A 107 22.14 0.66 -7.86
N ALA A 108 20.85 0.44 -8.17
CA ALA A 108 20.42 -0.07 -9.47
C ALA A 108 20.71 0.94 -10.59
N LEU A 109 20.42 2.22 -10.37
CA LEU A 109 20.70 3.28 -11.35
C LEU A 109 22.21 3.44 -11.62
N ARG A 110 23.05 3.34 -10.58
CA ARG A 110 24.51 3.38 -10.75
C ARG A 110 25.03 2.21 -11.58
N LYS A 111 24.45 1.03 -11.40
CA LYS A 111 24.87 -0.18 -12.12
C LYS A 111 24.50 -0.10 -13.61
N GLU A 112 23.37 0.49 -13.96
CA GLU A 112 22.94 0.69 -15.34
C GLU A 112 23.70 1.82 -16.05
N MET A 113 24.16 2.81 -15.32
CA MET A 113 24.94 3.90 -15.88
C MET A 113 26.46 3.58 -16.05
N GLY A 114 26.88 2.34 -15.78
CA GLY A 114 28.24 1.86 -16.05
C GLY A 114 29.34 2.42 -15.15
N GLN A 115 28.96 2.83 -13.97
CA GLN A 115 29.90 3.34 -12.96
C GLN A 115 30.02 2.43 -11.75
#